data_1c2588004f6e7b27e9ed7dd17a5f50e6
#
_entry.id   1c2588004f6e7b27e9ed7dd17a5f50e6
#
_cell.length_a   1.000
_cell.length_b   1.000
_cell.length_c   1.000
_cell.angle_alpha   90.00
_cell.angle_beta   90.00
_cell.angle_gamma   90.00
#
_symmetry.space_group_name_H-M   'P 1'
#
loop_
_entity.id
_entity.type
_entity.pdbx_description
1 polymer ?
#
loop_
_entity_poly.entity_id
_entity_poly.type
_entity_poly.pdbx_seq_one_letter_code
_entity_poly.pdbx_strand_id
1 'polypeptide(L)'
;IELEDALNRTTAAAEGLFADSTREYNDVAKALKGWIGDSVKTFSDLNHGSTTDDTGAKLAEFEAWDAVKPEKRAKLDNLQFILNKVNESQRHNKLPELVPGVGHDPDSMKQQWKEMEKAGAEYKESLTEADINFNQWQRDADLFATKADKLEPWLDESLATFEKGDLGDSVAAVETLLANHEFYNRKLDRTQKEIDAMEKLAAGLEAPFHEADEAAARMQALKDRLAEMERMGKEYQDALAAQLAKEQKLKDLTKQYADEAEQLIFDIETCGDTVDEPLVADSIPLLNAKNETMTSLIGNDLPALATKMEAIQGLADEMEGFGRPMDELWLDRHAVDKLRAAHDANRLAAEARAAELAELLKVQRDEVERIQAKGIDAYKSNVGDFHEWVDASLEKFSSDSLADVIKAA
;
A
#
# COMPACT_ATOMS: atom_id res chain seq x y z
N ILE A 1 11.89 100.09 54.50
CA ILE A 1 12.54 99.57 53.27
C ILE A 1 13.24 98.25 53.61
N GLU A 2 14.13 98.12 54.61
CA GLU A 2 14.87 96.86 54.94
C GLU A 2 13.93 95.69 55.41
N LEU A 3 12.87 96.04 56.16
CA LEU A 3 11.92 95.03 56.61
C LEU A 3 11.00 94.52 55.43
N GLU A 4 10.68 95.44 54.53
CA GLU A 4 9.89 95.08 53.33
C GLU A 4 10.72 94.26 52.37
N ASP A 5 11.99 94.57 52.18
CA ASP A 5 12.87 93.75 51.34
C ASP A 5 13.20 92.37 51.95
N ALA A 6 13.26 92.27 53.29
CA ALA A 6 13.45 91.05 54.01
C ALA A 6 12.15 90.14 53.88
N LEU A 7 10.98 90.80 54.03
CA LEU A 7 9.67 90.12 53.87
C LEU A 7 9.50 89.60 52.44
N ASN A 8 9.79 90.43 51.44
CA ASN A 8 9.70 90.06 50.04
C ASN A 8 10.66 88.92 49.68
N ARG A 9 11.87 88.88 50.21
CA ARG A 9 12.83 87.76 50.01
C ARG A 9 12.40 86.53 50.70
N THR A 10 11.80 86.55 51.88
CA THR A 10 11.26 85.35 52.58
C THR A 10 10.04 84.82 51.86
N THR A 11 9.17 85.70 51.35
CA THR A 11 7.98 85.31 50.59
C THR A 11 8.38 84.64 49.28
N ALA A 12 9.31 85.26 48.55
CA ALA A 12 9.81 84.66 47.30
C ALA A 12 10.53 83.31 47.50
N ALA A 13 11.26 83.15 48.60
CA ALA A 13 11.88 81.86 48.96
C ALA A 13 10.85 80.82 49.36
N ALA A 14 9.78 81.19 50.07
CA ALA A 14 8.69 80.33 50.44
C ALA A 14 7.89 79.92 49.22
N GLU A 15 7.60 80.84 48.28
CA GLU A 15 6.94 80.53 46.99
C GLU A 15 7.79 79.60 46.13
N GLY A 16 9.10 79.76 46.11
CA GLY A 16 10.02 78.90 45.41
C GLY A 16 10.00 77.45 45.97
N LEU A 17 10.12 77.33 47.30
CA LEU A 17 10.04 76.02 47.97
C LEU A 17 8.68 75.33 47.75
N PHE A 18 7.62 76.13 47.74
CA PHE A 18 6.28 75.66 47.44
C PHE A 18 6.15 75.11 45.99
N ALA A 19 6.64 75.91 45.05
CA ALA A 19 6.64 75.51 43.64
C ALA A 19 7.40 74.20 43.40
N ASP A 20 8.55 74.01 44.06
CA ASP A 20 9.41 72.84 43.96
C ASP A 20 8.71 71.58 44.59
N SER A 21 8.11 71.74 45.79
CA SER A 21 7.38 70.64 46.45
C SER A 21 6.12 70.27 45.71
N THR A 22 5.40 71.25 45.15
CA THR A 22 4.23 71.01 44.30
C THR A 22 4.62 70.27 43.00
N ARG A 23 5.76 70.62 42.41
CA ARG A 23 6.30 69.91 41.25
C ARG A 23 6.68 68.52 41.59
N GLU A 24 7.40 68.28 42.70
CA GLU A 24 7.77 66.92 43.18
C GLU A 24 6.56 66.04 43.33
N TYR A 25 5.48 66.49 44.01
CA TYR A 25 4.21 65.71 44.13
C TYR A 25 3.62 65.40 42.80
N ASN A 26 3.46 66.38 41.90
CA ASN A 26 2.82 66.13 40.60
C ASN A 26 3.65 65.23 39.70
N ASP A 27 4.98 65.30 39.72
CA ASP A 27 5.86 64.47 38.95
C ASP A 27 5.75 62.95 39.41
N VAL A 28 5.78 62.74 40.73
CA VAL A 28 5.61 61.43 41.31
C VAL A 28 4.22 60.83 41.00
N ALA A 29 3.14 61.59 41.19
CA ALA A 29 1.77 61.18 40.93
C ALA A 29 1.53 60.90 39.47
N LYS A 30 2.05 61.75 38.54
CA LYS A 30 1.95 61.53 37.10
C LYS A 30 2.71 60.30 36.66
N ALA A 31 3.92 60.07 37.15
CA ALA A 31 4.73 58.91 36.82
C ALA A 31 4.09 57.60 37.32
N LEU A 32 3.55 57.59 38.53
CA LEU A 32 2.82 56.45 39.08
C LEU A 32 1.55 56.14 38.29
N LYS A 33 0.72 57.18 38.01
CA LYS A 33 -0.51 56.99 37.21
C LYS A 33 -0.21 56.45 35.82
N GLY A 34 0.86 56.96 35.16
CA GLY A 34 1.30 56.43 33.89
C GLY A 34 1.68 54.95 33.98
N TRP A 35 2.56 54.59 34.94
CA TRP A 35 2.98 53.22 35.15
C TRP A 35 1.81 52.26 35.47
N ILE A 36 0.86 52.68 36.32
CA ILE A 36 -0.37 51.90 36.61
C ILE A 36 -1.20 51.74 35.34
N GLY A 37 -1.44 52.80 34.60
CA GLY A 37 -2.24 52.76 33.37
C GLY A 37 -1.62 51.88 32.29
N ASP A 38 -0.31 51.99 32.08
CA ASP A 38 0.43 51.14 31.13
C ASP A 38 0.37 49.65 31.55
N SER A 39 0.52 49.39 32.87
CA SER A 39 0.40 48.04 33.41
C SER A 39 -0.98 47.45 33.18
N VAL A 40 -2.06 48.19 33.52
CA VAL A 40 -3.46 47.72 33.27
C VAL A 40 -3.69 47.50 31.80
N LYS A 41 -3.18 48.35 30.92
CA LYS A 41 -3.31 48.14 29.48
C LYS A 41 -2.61 46.87 29.02
N THR A 42 -1.40 46.61 29.48
CA THR A 42 -0.66 45.37 29.18
C THR A 42 -1.40 44.15 29.66
N PHE A 43 -1.96 44.18 30.88
CA PHE A 43 -2.67 43.02 31.46
C PHE A 43 -4.08 42.81 30.87
N SER A 44 -4.61 43.79 30.17
CA SER A 44 -5.86 43.67 29.42
C SER A 44 -5.69 42.99 28.06
N ASP A 45 -4.45 42.87 27.59
CA ASP A 45 -4.13 42.14 26.35
C ASP A 45 -3.98 40.64 26.65
N LEU A 46 -5.02 39.86 26.38
CA LEU A 46 -5.06 38.41 26.56
C LEU A 46 -4.41 37.62 25.41
N ASN A 47 -3.75 38.30 24.48
CA ASN A 47 -2.97 37.63 23.46
C ASN A 47 -1.64 37.13 24.07
N HIS A 48 -1.60 35.84 24.38
CA HIS A 48 -0.41 35.22 25.01
C HIS A 48 0.63 34.72 23.98
N GLY A 49 0.39 34.91 22.68
CA GLY A 49 1.22 34.41 21.60
C GLY A 49 0.68 33.12 21.01
N SER A 50 1.54 32.39 20.29
CA SER A 50 1.21 31.16 19.63
C SER A 50 2.22 30.02 19.84
N THR A 51 3.28 30.34 20.59
CA THR A 51 4.40 29.43 20.87
C THR A 51 4.76 29.41 22.35
N THR A 52 5.49 28.40 22.79
CA THR A 52 6.08 28.33 24.13
C THR A 52 7.07 29.46 24.40
N ASP A 53 7.80 29.90 23.37
CA ASP A 53 8.72 31.00 23.48
C ASP A 53 8.00 32.35 23.73
N ASP A 54 6.84 32.54 23.08
CA ASP A 54 6.01 33.74 23.29
C ASP A 54 5.51 33.84 24.74
N THR A 55 4.98 32.76 25.29
CA THR A 55 4.50 32.71 26.67
C THR A 55 5.66 32.86 27.66
N GLY A 56 6.78 32.19 27.40
CA GLY A 56 8.00 32.31 28.20
C GLY A 56 8.55 33.76 28.25
N ALA A 57 8.58 34.46 27.12
CA ALA A 57 8.97 35.84 27.03
C ALA A 57 8.04 36.78 27.86
N LYS A 58 6.72 36.59 27.74
CA LYS A 58 5.71 37.35 28.48
C LYS A 58 5.74 37.04 29.98
N LEU A 59 6.00 35.81 30.38
CA LEU A 59 6.22 35.48 31.80
C LEU A 59 7.47 36.23 32.36
N ALA A 60 8.56 36.26 31.62
CA ALA A 60 9.77 37.00 32.00
C ALA A 60 9.51 38.50 32.08
N GLU A 61 8.72 39.09 31.17
CA GLU A 61 8.28 40.48 31.22
C GLU A 61 7.43 40.77 32.46
N PHE A 62 6.50 39.85 32.79
CA PHE A 62 5.68 39.96 34.00
C PHE A 62 6.55 39.89 35.28
N GLU A 63 7.50 38.97 35.35
CA GLU A 63 8.43 38.85 36.47
C GLU A 63 9.28 40.13 36.63
N ALA A 64 9.76 40.73 35.52
CA ALA A 64 10.46 41.98 35.56
C ALA A 64 9.59 43.14 36.06
N TRP A 65 8.30 43.20 35.67
CA TRP A 65 7.32 44.12 36.17
C TRP A 65 7.06 43.93 37.70
N ASP A 66 6.86 42.68 38.14
CA ASP A 66 6.61 42.34 39.55
C ASP A 66 7.84 42.71 40.43
N ALA A 67 9.03 42.58 39.93
CA ALA A 67 10.27 42.98 40.60
C ALA A 67 10.37 44.51 40.84
N VAL A 68 9.78 45.34 39.98
CA VAL A 68 9.74 46.81 40.12
C VAL A 68 8.59 47.29 41.02
N LYS A 69 7.54 46.51 41.19
CA LYS A 69 6.32 46.82 41.93
C LYS A 69 6.57 47.32 43.37
N PRO A 70 7.47 46.72 44.19
CA PRO A 70 7.75 47.19 45.54
C PRO A 70 8.28 48.64 45.61
N GLU A 71 9.16 49.04 44.65
CA GLU A 71 9.65 50.38 44.54
C GLU A 71 8.53 51.41 44.25
N LYS A 72 7.66 51.04 43.30
CA LYS A 72 6.50 51.86 42.93
C LYS A 72 5.49 51.96 44.06
N ARG A 73 5.28 50.86 44.82
CA ARG A 73 4.44 50.84 46.00
C ARG A 73 4.92 51.77 47.10
N ALA A 74 6.24 51.77 47.35
CA ALA A 74 6.83 52.71 48.32
C ALA A 74 6.59 54.17 47.92
N LYS A 75 6.65 54.49 46.61
CA LYS A 75 6.34 55.87 46.12
C LYS A 75 4.86 56.21 46.32
N LEU A 76 3.93 55.26 46.10
CA LEU A 76 2.48 55.42 46.36
C LEU A 76 2.21 55.67 47.85
N ASP A 77 2.84 54.89 48.72
CA ASP A 77 2.62 54.97 50.17
C ASP A 77 3.21 56.37 50.69
N ASN A 78 4.28 56.88 50.09
CA ASN A 78 4.86 58.16 50.40
C ASN A 78 4.04 59.32 49.82
N LEU A 79 3.19 59.15 48.84
CA LEU A 79 2.48 60.23 48.14
C LEU A 79 1.61 61.06 49.12
N GLN A 80 0.90 60.36 50.06
CA GLN A 80 0.10 61.00 51.11
C GLN A 80 0.95 61.83 52.03
N PHE A 81 2.17 61.41 52.42
CA PHE A 81 3.10 62.11 53.23
C PHE A 81 3.58 63.39 52.53
N ILE A 82 3.96 63.29 51.23
CA ILE A 82 4.39 64.49 50.45
C ILE A 82 3.24 65.49 50.36
N LEU A 83 1.99 65.05 50.05
CA LEU A 83 0.81 65.91 50.01
C LEU A 83 0.57 66.66 51.34
N ASN A 84 0.63 65.92 52.47
CA ASN A 84 0.43 66.50 53.80
C ASN A 84 1.54 67.50 54.06
N LYS A 85 2.81 67.20 53.79
CA LYS A 85 3.94 68.09 53.95
C LYS A 85 3.83 69.39 53.12
N VAL A 86 3.40 69.26 51.85
CA VAL A 86 3.14 70.42 50.98
C VAL A 86 2.03 71.27 51.56
N ASN A 87 0.89 70.69 51.97
CA ASN A 87 -0.25 71.43 52.50
C ASN A 87 0.01 72.02 53.86
N GLU A 88 0.79 71.42 54.74
CA GLU A 88 1.26 72.02 56.00
C GLU A 88 2.16 73.28 55.74
N SER A 89 3.12 73.18 54.80
CA SER A 89 3.97 74.30 54.35
C SER A 89 3.12 75.40 53.76
N GLN A 90 2.10 75.10 52.95
CA GLN A 90 1.20 76.09 52.35
C GLN A 90 0.37 76.81 53.43
N ARG A 91 -0.20 76.11 54.38
CA ARG A 91 -0.98 76.65 55.50
C ARG A 91 -0.10 77.63 56.35
N HIS A 92 1.12 77.17 56.63
CA HIS A 92 2.06 78.02 57.38
C HIS A 92 2.39 79.39 56.66
N ASN A 93 2.48 79.28 55.30
CA ASN A 93 2.75 80.42 54.46
C ASN A 93 1.49 81.17 53.98
N LYS A 94 0.32 80.87 54.48
CA LYS A 94 -1.01 81.42 54.07
C LYS A 94 -1.28 81.30 52.57
N LEU A 95 -0.73 80.28 51.94
CA LEU A 95 -0.99 79.91 50.54
C LEU A 95 -2.16 78.88 50.43
N PRO A 96 -2.85 78.78 49.21
CA PRO A 96 -3.88 77.79 49.00
C PRO A 96 -3.29 76.39 49.08
N GLU A 97 -4.05 75.47 49.67
CA GLU A 97 -3.64 74.09 49.69
C GLU A 97 -3.55 73.45 48.25
N LEU A 98 -2.61 72.56 48.05
CA LEU A 98 -2.50 71.78 46.81
C LEU A 98 -3.69 70.90 46.64
N VAL A 99 -4.44 71.13 45.61
CA VAL A 99 -5.49 70.23 45.16
C VAL A 99 -4.94 69.35 44.07
N PRO A 100 -4.77 68.01 44.30
CA PRO A 100 -4.29 67.07 43.25
C PRO A 100 -5.19 67.13 42.05
N GLY A 101 -4.62 66.91 40.85
CA GLY A 101 -5.39 66.71 39.61
C GLY A 101 -6.25 65.49 39.71
N VAL A 102 -7.28 65.35 38.83
CA VAL A 102 -8.24 64.21 38.79
C VAL A 102 -7.49 62.89 38.66
N GLY A 103 -7.70 62.04 39.68
CA GLY A 103 -7.11 60.72 39.76
C GLY A 103 -5.62 60.72 40.11
N HIS A 104 -5.07 61.89 40.60
CA HIS A 104 -3.73 62.01 41.15
C HIS A 104 -3.73 62.09 42.68
N ASP A 105 -4.89 62.10 43.28
CA ASP A 105 -5.02 62.11 44.76
C ASP A 105 -4.64 60.73 45.30
N PRO A 106 -4.09 60.60 46.51
CA PRO A 106 -3.60 59.36 47.09
C PRO A 106 -4.67 58.23 47.19
N ASP A 107 -5.92 58.55 47.40
CA ASP A 107 -6.97 57.53 47.55
C ASP A 107 -7.42 56.97 46.21
N SER A 108 -7.58 57.83 45.18
CA SER A 108 -7.80 57.39 43.81
C SER A 108 -6.63 56.55 43.27
N MET A 109 -5.41 56.92 43.59
CA MET A 109 -4.21 56.19 43.20
C MET A 109 -4.14 54.82 43.90
N LYS A 110 -4.53 54.71 45.19
CA LYS A 110 -4.63 53.40 45.88
C LYS A 110 -5.72 52.51 45.26
N GLN A 111 -6.83 53.11 44.84
CA GLN A 111 -7.89 52.36 44.15
C GLN A 111 -7.39 51.83 42.79
N GLN A 112 -6.78 52.68 41.96
CA GLN A 112 -6.20 52.28 40.69
C GLN A 112 -5.09 51.22 40.87
N TRP A 113 -4.30 51.33 41.95
CA TRP A 113 -3.31 50.30 42.31
C TRP A 113 -3.93 48.94 42.57
N LYS A 114 -5.04 48.88 43.35
CA LYS A 114 -5.76 47.65 43.62
C LYS A 114 -6.33 47.01 42.34
N GLU A 115 -6.86 47.83 41.45
CA GLU A 115 -7.36 47.39 40.14
C GLU A 115 -6.25 46.82 39.27
N MET A 116 -5.09 47.46 39.25
CA MET A 116 -3.90 46.97 38.57
C MET A 116 -3.39 45.66 39.16
N GLU A 117 -3.33 45.52 40.50
CA GLU A 117 -2.93 44.26 41.18
C GLU A 117 -3.89 43.11 40.82
N LYS A 118 -5.17 43.38 40.78
CA LYS A 118 -6.19 42.42 40.39
C LYS A 118 -5.99 41.98 38.92
N ALA A 119 -5.87 42.96 38.02
CA ALA A 119 -5.63 42.67 36.59
C ALA A 119 -4.31 41.90 36.38
N GLY A 120 -3.26 42.26 37.12
CA GLY A 120 -1.98 41.56 37.07
C GLY A 120 -2.05 40.13 37.57
N ALA A 121 -2.85 39.85 38.62
CA ALA A 121 -3.06 38.48 39.09
C ALA A 121 -3.84 37.64 38.09
N GLU A 122 -4.92 38.16 37.51
CA GLU A 122 -5.70 37.53 36.45
C GLU A 122 -4.87 37.26 35.20
N TYR A 123 -4.06 38.22 34.77
CA TYR A 123 -3.14 38.08 33.64
C TYR A 123 -2.09 37.00 33.88
N LYS A 124 -1.49 36.97 35.10
CA LYS A 124 -0.49 35.94 35.46
C LYS A 124 -1.09 34.54 35.43
N GLU A 125 -2.29 34.38 35.97
CA GLU A 125 -3.01 33.09 35.99
C GLU A 125 -3.27 32.60 34.54
N SER A 126 -3.86 33.45 33.72
CA SER A 126 -4.15 33.17 32.31
C SER A 126 -2.88 32.90 31.50
N LEU A 127 -1.79 33.65 31.73
CA LEU A 127 -0.52 33.42 31.06
C LEU A 127 0.16 32.12 31.50
N THR A 128 0.05 31.76 32.78
CA THR A 128 0.57 30.47 33.28
C THR A 128 -0.20 29.31 32.72
N GLU A 129 -1.54 29.42 32.59
CA GLU A 129 -2.38 28.42 31.97
C GLU A 129 -2.02 28.24 30.47
N ALA A 130 -1.84 29.37 29.77
CA ALA A 130 -1.42 29.32 28.37
C ALA A 130 -0.05 28.66 28.20
N ASP A 131 0.93 28.96 29.08
CA ASP A 131 2.25 28.32 29.05
C ASP A 131 2.17 26.80 29.26
N ILE A 132 1.36 26.34 30.21
CA ILE A 132 1.13 24.93 30.44
C ILE A 132 0.52 24.26 29.19
N ASN A 133 -0.49 24.90 28.58
CA ASN A 133 -1.16 24.38 27.40
C ASN A 133 -0.21 24.33 26.19
N PHE A 134 0.53 25.39 25.92
CA PHE A 134 1.48 25.42 24.81
C PHE A 134 2.61 24.40 24.99
N ASN A 135 3.12 24.21 26.19
CA ASN A 135 4.10 23.18 26.49
C ASN A 135 3.54 21.76 26.29
N GLN A 136 2.25 21.54 26.58
CA GLN A 136 1.60 20.27 26.29
C GLN A 136 1.36 20.09 24.80
N TRP A 137 0.84 21.08 24.10
CA TRP A 137 0.60 21.07 22.68
C TRP A 137 1.89 20.85 21.88
N GLN A 138 3.00 21.45 22.28
CA GLN A 138 4.30 21.22 21.64
C GLN A 138 4.72 19.75 21.75
N ARG A 139 4.57 19.13 22.92
CA ARG A 139 4.89 17.71 23.10
C ARG A 139 3.97 16.82 22.26
N ASP A 140 2.69 17.17 22.17
CA ASP A 140 1.72 16.41 21.39
C ASP A 140 1.97 16.57 19.88
N ALA A 141 2.36 17.77 19.43
CA ALA A 141 2.77 18.05 18.06
C ALA A 141 4.05 17.28 17.68
N ASP A 142 5.09 17.31 18.52
CA ASP A 142 6.32 16.54 18.33
C ASP A 142 6.07 15.04 18.25
N LEU A 143 5.18 14.54 19.12
CA LEU A 143 4.79 13.11 19.11
C LEU A 143 4.00 12.76 17.86
N PHE A 144 3.08 13.63 17.44
CA PHE A 144 2.32 13.50 16.19
C PHE A 144 3.27 13.46 14.98
N ALA A 145 4.18 14.45 14.87
CA ALA A 145 5.15 14.52 13.78
C ALA A 145 6.03 13.27 13.72
N THR A 146 6.56 12.83 14.87
CA THR A 146 7.39 11.63 14.95
C THR A 146 6.66 10.36 14.47
N LYS A 147 5.36 10.25 14.75
CA LYS A 147 4.53 9.12 14.29
C LYS A 147 4.21 9.24 12.81
N ALA A 148 3.89 10.43 12.32
CA ALA A 148 3.60 10.69 10.92
C ALA A 148 4.83 10.38 10.04
N ASP A 149 6.02 10.84 10.42
CA ASP A 149 7.29 10.57 9.72
C ASP A 149 7.61 9.08 9.56
N LYS A 150 7.15 8.24 10.49
CA LYS A 150 7.30 6.78 10.41
C LYS A 150 6.24 6.10 9.56
N LEU A 151 5.06 6.69 9.53
CA LEU A 151 3.90 6.09 8.87
C LEU A 151 3.85 6.41 7.37
N GLU A 152 4.15 7.65 7.00
CA GLU A 152 4.09 8.13 5.62
C GLU A 152 4.90 7.28 4.64
N PRO A 153 6.18 6.92 4.91
CA PRO A 153 6.96 6.10 3.99
C PRO A 153 6.35 4.71 3.75
N TRP A 154 5.73 4.13 4.80
CA TRP A 154 5.07 2.84 4.66
C TRP A 154 3.78 2.92 3.84
N LEU A 155 3.00 3.99 3.99
CA LEU A 155 1.83 4.24 3.15
C LEU A 155 2.24 4.39 1.68
N ASP A 156 3.27 5.19 1.42
CA ASP A 156 3.77 5.45 0.06
C ASP A 156 4.34 4.17 -0.58
N GLU A 157 5.12 3.36 0.16
CA GLU A 157 5.64 2.08 -0.32
C GLU A 157 4.53 1.08 -0.62
N SER A 158 3.50 1.03 0.24
CA SER A 158 2.36 0.14 0.06
C SER A 158 1.52 0.53 -1.16
N LEU A 159 1.23 1.80 -1.33
CA LEU A 159 0.54 2.33 -2.52
C LEU A 159 1.32 2.01 -3.80
N ALA A 160 2.62 2.29 -3.83
CA ALA A 160 3.48 2.00 -4.96
C ALA A 160 3.52 0.48 -5.30
N THR A 161 3.42 -0.38 -4.29
CA THR A 161 3.36 -1.84 -4.49
C THR A 161 2.06 -2.24 -5.18
N PHE A 162 0.93 -1.68 -4.76
CA PHE A 162 -0.36 -1.95 -5.38
C PHE A 162 -0.49 -1.36 -6.79
N GLU A 163 0.06 -0.15 -7.01
CA GLU A 163 0.10 0.48 -8.34
C GLU A 163 0.91 -0.34 -9.34
N LYS A 164 1.99 -0.98 -8.91
CA LYS A 164 2.80 -1.85 -9.76
C LYS A 164 2.02 -3.06 -10.25
N GLY A 165 1.06 -3.56 -9.47
CA GLY A 165 0.09 -4.57 -9.87
C GLY A 165 0.71 -5.93 -10.24
N ASP A 166 1.85 -6.31 -9.66
CA ASP A 166 2.47 -7.62 -9.88
C ASP A 166 1.58 -8.71 -9.31
N LEU A 167 1.05 -9.57 -10.17
CA LEU A 167 0.14 -10.65 -9.78
C LEU A 167 0.83 -12.02 -9.74
N GLY A 168 2.11 -12.10 -10.13
CA GLY A 168 2.82 -13.37 -10.28
C GLY A 168 2.40 -14.17 -11.52
N ASP A 169 3.26 -15.10 -11.90
CA ASP A 169 3.15 -15.90 -13.13
C ASP A 169 3.02 -17.40 -12.88
N SER A 170 2.86 -17.81 -11.63
CA SER A 170 2.72 -19.20 -11.22
C SER A 170 1.93 -19.29 -9.92
N VAL A 171 1.31 -20.45 -9.65
CA VAL A 171 0.58 -20.72 -8.41
C VAL A 171 1.43 -20.35 -7.18
N ALA A 172 2.70 -20.78 -7.12
CA ALA A 172 3.58 -20.52 -5.99
C ALA A 172 3.91 -19.01 -5.84
N ALA A 173 4.09 -18.28 -6.94
CA ALA A 173 4.31 -16.84 -6.92
C ALA A 173 3.09 -16.10 -6.39
N VAL A 174 1.89 -16.44 -6.87
CA VAL A 174 0.63 -15.83 -6.41
C VAL A 174 0.35 -16.15 -4.94
N GLU A 175 0.57 -17.39 -4.49
CA GLU A 175 0.43 -17.77 -3.08
C GLU A 175 1.37 -16.99 -2.18
N THR A 176 2.60 -16.74 -2.65
CA THR A 176 3.57 -15.89 -1.93
C THR A 176 3.09 -14.46 -1.81
N LEU A 177 2.54 -13.89 -2.90
CA LEU A 177 1.98 -12.54 -2.89
C LEU A 177 0.75 -12.42 -1.98
N LEU A 178 -0.13 -13.44 -1.97
CA LEU A 178 -1.27 -13.51 -1.04
C LEU A 178 -0.81 -13.58 0.43
N ALA A 179 0.20 -14.39 0.74
CA ALA A 179 0.77 -14.45 2.09
C ALA A 179 1.38 -13.11 2.53
N ASN A 180 2.07 -12.39 1.61
CA ASN A 180 2.56 -11.04 1.85
C ASN A 180 1.41 -10.05 2.07
N HIS A 181 0.32 -10.19 1.31
CA HIS A 181 -0.86 -9.34 1.48
C HIS A 181 -1.59 -9.60 2.81
N GLU A 182 -1.62 -10.83 3.32
CA GLU A 182 -2.13 -11.11 4.67
C GLU A 182 -1.27 -10.45 5.77
N PHE A 183 0.04 -10.41 5.60
CA PHE A 183 0.93 -9.68 6.51
C PHE A 183 0.66 -8.18 6.46
N TYR A 184 0.44 -7.65 5.27
CA TYR A 184 0.02 -6.27 5.06
C TYR A 184 -1.30 -5.95 5.78
N ASN A 185 -2.35 -6.78 5.64
CA ASN A 185 -3.64 -6.58 6.31
C ASN A 185 -3.50 -6.54 7.84
N ARG A 186 -2.66 -7.41 8.40
CA ARG A 186 -2.36 -7.41 9.86
C ARG A 186 -1.66 -6.11 10.30
N LYS A 187 -0.82 -5.53 9.45
CA LYS A 187 -0.17 -4.24 9.74
C LYS A 187 -1.16 -3.10 9.60
N LEU A 188 -2.07 -3.16 8.63
CA LEU A 188 -3.14 -2.18 8.43
C LEU A 188 -4.04 -2.03 9.66
N ASP A 189 -4.52 -3.13 10.25
CA ASP A 189 -5.32 -3.11 11.48
C ASP A 189 -4.60 -2.42 12.66
N ARG A 190 -3.28 -2.54 12.72
CA ARG A 190 -2.47 -1.85 13.74
C ARG A 190 -2.33 -0.37 13.40
N THR A 191 -2.09 -0.07 12.13
CA THR A 191 -1.95 1.29 11.63
C THR A 191 -3.21 2.11 11.84
N GLN A 192 -4.40 1.53 11.65
CA GLN A 192 -5.66 2.19 11.94
C GLN A 192 -5.72 2.70 13.39
N LYS A 193 -5.31 1.87 14.35
CA LYS A 193 -5.28 2.27 15.77
C LYS A 193 -4.24 3.36 16.06
N GLU A 194 -3.12 3.35 15.32
CA GLU A 194 -2.11 4.40 15.43
C GLU A 194 -2.63 5.73 14.87
N ILE A 195 -3.34 5.69 13.74
CA ILE A 195 -4.02 6.84 13.14
C ILE A 195 -5.10 7.40 14.07
N ASP A 196 -5.92 6.56 14.68
CA ASP A 196 -6.93 7.00 15.66
C ASP A 196 -6.29 7.69 16.89
N ALA A 197 -5.11 7.24 17.30
CA ALA A 197 -4.35 7.88 18.38
C ALA A 197 -3.72 9.21 17.94
N MET A 198 -3.21 9.27 16.71
CA MET A 198 -2.65 10.50 16.12
C MET A 198 -3.73 11.56 15.87
N GLU A 199 -4.92 11.15 15.47
CA GLU A 199 -6.08 12.05 15.33
C GLU A 199 -6.41 12.76 16.63
N LYS A 200 -6.35 12.04 17.77
CA LYS A 200 -6.58 12.64 19.08
C LYS A 200 -5.51 13.64 19.46
N LEU A 201 -4.24 13.38 19.09
CA LEU A 201 -3.15 14.34 19.29
C LEU A 201 -3.38 15.60 18.46
N ALA A 202 -3.62 15.46 17.15
CA ALA A 202 -3.86 16.57 16.26
C ALA A 202 -5.10 17.38 16.63
N ALA A 203 -6.20 16.72 17.02
CA ALA A 203 -7.44 17.37 17.46
C ALA A 203 -7.32 18.06 18.82
N GLY A 204 -6.34 17.67 19.63
CA GLY A 204 -6.02 18.35 20.92
C GLY A 204 -5.20 19.62 20.76
N LEU A 205 -4.66 19.90 19.58
CA LEU A 205 -3.94 21.14 19.29
C LEU A 205 -4.94 22.23 18.93
N GLU A 206 -5.06 23.23 19.80
CA GLU A 206 -6.06 24.29 19.64
C GLU A 206 -5.41 25.62 19.25
N ALA A 207 -6.16 26.44 18.53
CA ALA A 207 -5.75 27.81 18.28
C ALA A 207 -5.60 28.58 19.62
N PRO A 208 -4.60 29.42 19.77
CA PRO A 208 -3.73 29.97 18.76
C PRO A 208 -2.39 29.22 18.57
N PHE A 209 -2.26 27.95 18.92
CA PHE A 209 -1.01 27.21 18.74
C PHE A 209 -0.61 27.16 17.26
N HIS A 210 0.65 27.50 16.96
CA HIS A 210 1.12 27.77 15.60
C HIS A 210 1.14 26.54 14.67
N GLU A 211 1.23 25.30 15.21
CA GLU A 211 1.24 24.04 14.44
C GLU A 211 -0.15 23.37 14.33
N ALA A 212 -1.19 23.92 14.96
CA ALA A 212 -2.50 23.27 14.99
C ALA A 212 -3.09 23.02 13.60
N ASP A 213 -3.06 24.03 12.72
CA ASP A 213 -3.61 23.91 11.35
C ASP A 213 -2.77 22.97 10.49
N GLU A 214 -1.44 22.98 10.64
CA GLU A 214 -0.54 22.10 9.91
C GLU A 214 -0.73 20.63 10.33
N ALA A 215 -0.83 20.37 11.63
CA ALA A 215 -1.09 19.04 12.16
C ALA A 215 -2.46 18.51 11.70
N ALA A 216 -3.50 19.35 11.69
CA ALA A 216 -4.82 19.00 11.20
C ALA A 216 -4.81 18.66 9.71
N ALA A 217 -4.14 19.46 8.88
CA ALA A 217 -4.02 19.23 7.45
C ALA A 217 -3.22 17.95 7.15
N ARG A 218 -2.10 17.72 7.86
CA ARG A 218 -1.29 16.51 7.74
C ARG A 218 -2.05 15.26 8.17
N MET A 219 -2.85 15.36 9.24
CA MET A 219 -3.72 14.27 9.71
C MET A 219 -4.77 13.90 8.66
N GLN A 220 -5.40 14.89 8.03
CA GLN A 220 -6.36 14.64 6.95
C GLN A 220 -5.69 13.93 5.76
N ALA A 221 -4.50 14.39 5.35
CA ALA A 221 -3.74 13.75 4.28
C ALA A 221 -3.39 12.28 4.59
N LEU A 222 -3.04 11.97 5.84
CA LEU A 222 -2.78 10.60 6.29
C LEU A 222 -4.03 9.72 6.20
N LYS A 223 -5.18 10.25 6.60
CA LYS A 223 -6.48 9.54 6.48
C LYS A 223 -6.85 9.27 5.02
N ASP A 224 -6.68 10.26 4.16
CA ASP A 224 -6.98 10.12 2.74
C ASP A 224 -6.08 9.06 2.09
N ARG A 225 -4.78 9.05 2.42
CA ARG A 225 -3.84 8.02 1.96
C ARG A 225 -4.17 6.64 2.50
N LEU A 226 -4.57 6.53 3.76
CA LEU A 226 -4.98 5.25 4.35
C LEU A 226 -6.22 4.70 3.64
N ALA A 227 -7.24 5.52 3.42
CA ALA A 227 -8.46 5.12 2.72
C ALA A 227 -8.18 4.67 1.29
N GLU A 228 -7.29 5.37 0.57
CA GLU A 228 -6.88 4.97 -0.77
C GLU A 228 -6.11 3.64 -0.75
N MET A 229 -5.22 3.47 0.24
CA MET A 229 -4.46 2.23 0.41
C MET A 229 -5.36 1.03 0.74
N GLU A 230 -6.41 1.21 1.55
CA GLU A 230 -7.41 0.17 1.84
C GLU A 230 -8.18 -0.23 0.59
N ARG A 231 -8.60 0.77 -0.22
CA ARG A 231 -9.29 0.53 -1.48
C ARG A 231 -8.42 -0.27 -2.44
N MET A 232 -7.19 0.21 -2.70
CA MET A 232 -6.26 -0.44 -3.61
C MET A 232 -5.81 -1.82 -3.10
N GLY A 233 -5.60 -1.96 -1.80
CA GLY A 233 -5.27 -3.24 -1.17
C GLY A 233 -6.35 -4.30 -1.39
N LYS A 234 -7.61 -3.92 -1.27
CA LYS A 234 -8.74 -4.82 -1.56
C LYS A 234 -8.80 -5.20 -3.04
N GLU A 235 -8.67 -4.23 -3.95
CA GLU A 235 -8.65 -4.48 -5.39
C GLU A 235 -7.49 -5.41 -5.77
N TYR A 236 -6.32 -5.20 -5.18
CA TYR A 236 -5.15 -6.06 -5.39
C TYR A 236 -5.37 -7.48 -4.86
N GLN A 237 -6.00 -7.64 -3.69
CA GLN A 237 -6.37 -8.94 -3.14
C GLN A 237 -7.33 -9.71 -4.06
N ASP A 238 -8.35 -9.03 -4.56
CA ASP A 238 -9.33 -9.62 -5.47
C ASP A 238 -8.65 -10.04 -6.80
N ALA A 239 -7.73 -9.22 -7.31
CA ALA A 239 -6.94 -9.53 -8.50
C ALA A 239 -6.01 -10.74 -8.28
N LEU A 240 -5.34 -10.84 -7.13
CA LEU A 240 -4.51 -11.99 -6.77
C LEU A 240 -5.35 -13.27 -6.66
N ALA A 241 -6.54 -13.21 -6.07
CA ALA A 241 -7.44 -14.36 -5.96
C ALA A 241 -7.90 -14.84 -7.36
N ALA A 242 -8.23 -13.91 -8.25
CA ALA A 242 -8.58 -14.24 -9.65
C ALA A 242 -7.39 -14.85 -10.40
N GLN A 243 -6.18 -14.29 -10.21
CA GLN A 243 -4.96 -14.80 -10.81
C GLN A 243 -4.63 -16.20 -10.28
N LEU A 244 -4.78 -16.46 -8.97
CA LEU A 244 -4.57 -17.79 -8.39
C LEU A 244 -5.49 -18.83 -9.04
N ALA A 245 -6.78 -18.51 -9.17
CA ALA A 245 -7.74 -19.41 -9.81
C ALA A 245 -7.35 -19.69 -11.28
N LYS A 246 -6.88 -18.67 -12.00
CA LYS A 246 -6.37 -18.77 -13.36
C LYS A 246 -5.16 -19.71 -13.44
N GLU A 247 -4.15 -19.50 -12.57
CA GLU A 247 -2.93 -20.29 -12.56
C GLU A 247 -3.18 -21.75 -12.12
N GLN A 248 -4.08 -21.98 -11.17
CA GLN A 248 -4.51 -23.34 -10.78
C GLN A 248 -5.19 -24.06 -11.94
N LYS A 249 -6.11 -23.38 -12.61
CA LYS A 249 -6.78 -23.95 -13.79
C LYS A 249 -5.77 -24.31 -14.89
N LEU A 250 -4.82 -23.43 -15.19
CA LEU A 250 -3.77 -23.70 -16.17
C LEU A 250 -2.91 -24.90 -15.76
N LYS A 251 -2.54 -25.00 -14.48
CA LYS A 251 -1.78 -26.14 -13.93
C LYS A 251 -2.54 -27.45 -14.09
N ASP A 252 -3.84 -27.46 -13.79
CA ASP A 252 -4.68 -28.65 -13.90
C ASP A 252 -4.86 -29.06 -15.36
N LEU A 253 -5.10 -28.11 -16.27
CA LEU A 253 -5.16 -28.35 -17.71
C LEU A 253 -3.83 -28.89 -18.26
N THR A 254 -2.70 -28.32 -17.84
CA THR A 254 -1.36 -28.76 -18.25
C THR A 254 -1.12 -30.22 -17.83
N LYS A 255 -1.53 -30.57 -16.60
CA LYS A 255 -1.42 -31.94 -16.12
C LYS A 255 -2.31 -32.87 -16.91
N GLN A 256 -3.59 -32.52 -17.10
CA GLN A 256 -4.54 -33.32 -17.87
C GLN A 256 -4.04 -33.54 -19.30
N TYR A 257 -3.57 -32.47 -19.96
CA TYR A 257 -3.00 -32.54 -21.30
C TYR A 257 -1.82 -33.51 -21.36
N ALA A 258 -0.89 -33.42 -20.41
CA ALA A 258 0.29 -34.27 -20.37
C ALA A 258 -0.10 -35.76 -20.18
N ASP A 259 -1.01 -36.02 -19.26
CA ASP A 259 -1.49 -37.39 -18.98
C ASP A 259 -2.21 -37.98 -20.21
N GLU A 260 -3.09 -37.22 -20.87
CA GLU A 260 -3.82 -37.66 -22.08
C GLU A 260 -2.91 -37.81 -23.29
N ALA A 261 -1.93 -36.88 -23.48
CA ALA A 261 -0.97 -36.97 -24.57
C ALA A 261 -0.05 -38.19 -24.42
N GLU A 262 0.40 -38.51 -23.20
CA GLU A 262 1.23 -39.69 -22.92
C GLU A 262 0.45 -40.98 -23.18
N GLN A 263 -0.83 -41.01 -22.80
CA GLN A 263 -1.69 -42.15 -23.10
C GLN A 263 -1.92 -42.28 -24.62
N LEU A 264 -2.12 -41.19 -25.34
CA LEU A 264 -2.28 -41.20 -26.79
C LEU A 264 -1.00 -41.68 -27.51
N ILE A 265 0.19 -41.27 -27.05
CA ILE A 265 1.48 -41.75 -27.57
C ILE A 265 1.55 -43.27 -27.43
N PHE A 266 1.27 -43.78 -26.22
CA PHE A 266 1.26 -45.23 -25.98
C PHE A 266 0.29 -45.98 -26.88
N ASP A 267 -0.93 -45.45 -27.05
CA ASP A 267 -1.95 -46.07 -27.91
C ASP A 267 -1.53 -46.05 -29.40
N ILE A 268 -0.91 -44.96 -29.86
CA ILE A 268 -0.34 -44.85 -31.22
C ILE A 268 0.80 -45.83 -31.41
N GLU A 269 1.73 -45.96 -30.45
CA GLU A 269 2.83 -46.94 -30.49
C GLU A 269 2.30 -48.34 -30.55
N THR A 270 1.28 -48.70 -29.75
CA THR A 270 0.63 -49.99 -29.75
C THR A 270 -0.01 -50.30 -31.12
N CYS A 271 -0.65 -49.34 -31.77
CA CYS A 271 -1.14 -49.48 -33.14
C CYS A 271 0.01 -49.72 -34.14
N GLY A 272 1.13 -48.99 -33.99
CA GLY A 272 2.33 -49.17 -34.79
C GLY A 272 2.89 -50.58 -34.66
N ASP A 273 3.05 -51.06 -33.45
CA ASP A 273 3.53 -52.44 -33.18
C ASP A 273 2.63 -53.48 -33.85
N THR A 274 1.31 -53.25 -33.84
CA THR A 274 0.36 -54.12 -34.51
C THR A 274 0.53 -54.14 -36.03
N VAL A 275 0.81 -53.00 -36.65
CA VAL A 275 1.07 -52.87 -38.09
C VAL A 275 2.41 -53.52 -38.46
N ASP A 276 3.43 -53.33 -37.63
CA ASP A 276 4.81 -53.83 -37.86
C ASP A 276 4.96 -55.32 -37.49
N GLU A 277 3.95 -55.97 -36.87
CA GLU A 277 4.02 -57.36 -36.47
C GLU A 277 4.37 -58.29 -37.71
N PRO A 278 5.42 -59.15 -37.60
CA PRO A 278 5.85 -59.97 -38.69
C PRO A 278 4.73 -60.88 -39.23
N LEU A 279 4.65 -61.00 -40.55
CA LEU A 279 3.66 -61.83 -41.17
C LEU A 279 4.26 -63.21 -41.39
N VAL A 280 3.87 -64.16 -40.56
CA VAL A 280 4.09 -65.58 -40.82
C VAL A 280 2.84 -66.11 -41.54
N ALA A 281 2.94 -66.14 -42.88
CA ALA A 281 1.79 -66.45 -43.73
C ALA A 281 1.79 -67.94 -44.18
N ASP A 282 1.68 -68.83 -43.22
CA ASP A 282 1.70 -70.29 -43.50
C ASP A 282 0.36 -70.87 -43.95
N SER A 283 -0.72 -70.10 -43.85
CA SER A 283 -2.04 -70.55 -44.22
C SER A 283 -3.07 -69.42 -44.45
N ILE A 284 -4.10 -69.71 -45.28
CA ILE A 284 -5.24 -68.80 -45.52
C ILE A 284 -5.94 -68.36 -44.21
N PRO A 285 -6.21 -69.26 -43.24
CA PRO A 285 -6.81 -68.84 -41.97
C PRO A 285 -6.00 -67.79 -41.21
N LEU A 286 -4.66 -67.88 -41.18
CA LEU A 286 -3.80 -66.96 -40.52
C LEU A 286 -3.80 -65.61 -41.24
N LEU A 287 -3.73 -65.57 -42.57
CA LEU A 287 -3.83 -64.36 -43.37
C LEU A 287 -5.18 -63.64 -43.19
N ASN A 288 -6.30 -64.46 -43.11
CA ASN A 288 -7.63 -63.92 -42.82
C ASN A 288 -7.65 -63.23 -41.42
N ALA A 289 -7.12 -63.92 -40.40
CA ALA A 289 -7.04 -63.32 -39.03
C ALA A 289 -6.25 -62.04 -39.00
N LYS A 290 -5.10 -61.95 -39.70
CA LYS A 290 -4.30 -60.69 -39.81
C LYS A 290 -5.07 -59.64 -40.59
N ASN A 291 -5.77 -59.99 -41.66
CA ASN A 291 -6.60 -59.05 -42.43
C ASN A 291 -7.74 -58.48 -41.58
N GLU A 292 -8.40 -59.32 -40.75
CA GLU A 292 -9.42 -58.91 -39.78
C GLU A 292 -8.83 -57.93 -38.74
N THR A 293 -7.63 -58.24 -38.24
CA THR A 293 -6.90 -57.31 -37.32
C THR A 293 -6.68 -55.97 -37.97
N MET A 294 -6.16 -55.90 -39.20
CA MET A 294 -5.94 -54.64 -39.92
C MET A 294 -7.26 -53.92 -40.22
N THR A 295 -8.32 -54.68 -40.57
CA THR A 295 -9.64 -54.09 -40.81
C THR A 295 -10.22 -53.50 -39.53
N SER A 296 -10.05 -54.15 -38.37
CA SER A 296 -10.45 -53.62 -37.06
C SER A 296 -9.65 -52.38 -36.68
N LEU A 297 -8.34 -52.44 -36.89
CA LEU A 297 -7.43 -51.29 -36.62
C LEU A 297 -7.86 -50.04 -37.42
N ILE A 298 -8.10 -50.19 -38.73
CA ILE A 298 -8.52 -49.11 -39.60
C ILE A 298 -9.93 -48.61 -39.30
N GLY A 299 -10.86 -49.56 -39.01
CA GLY A 299 -12.29 -49.26 -38.84
C GLY A 299 -12.67 -48.76 -37.44
N ASN A 300 -11.92 -49.15 -36.42
CA ASN A 300 -12.28 -48.88 -35.02
C ASN A 300 -11.18 -48.14 -34.25
N ASP A 301 -9.93 -48.66 -34.24
CA ASP A 301 -8.90 -48.18 -33.31
C ASP A 301 -8.34 -46.83 -33.76
N LEU A 302 -7.96 -46.69 -35.05
CA LEU A 302 -7.46 -45.42 -35.60
C LEU A 302 -8.48 -44.27 -35.54
N PRO A 303 -9.80 -44.50 -35.87
CA PRO A 303 -10.80 -43.44 -35.63
C PRO A 303 -10.98 -43.06 -34.16
N ALA A 304 -10.87 -44.04 -33.23
CA ALA A 304 -10.93 -43.75 -31.80
C ALA A 304 -9.74 -42.91 -31.36
N LEU A 305 -8.53 -43.14 -31.88
CA LEU A 305 -7.36 -42.30 -31.65
C LEU A 305 -7.54 -40.91 -32.23
N ALA A 306 -8.13 -40.75 -33.40
CA ALA A 306 -8.46 -39.45 -33.98
C ALA A 306 -9.38 -38.64 -33.07
N THR A 307 -10.39 -39.29 -32.46
CA THR A 307 -11.28 -38.62 -31.49
C THR A 307 -10.53 -38.17 -30.23
N LYS A 308 -9.62 -39.00 -29.69
CA LYS A 308 -8.75 -38.60 -28.57
C LYS A 308 -7.86 -37.44 -28.93
N MET A 309 -7.35 -37.41 -30.14
CA MET A 309 -6.51 -36.30 -30.64
C MET A 309 -7.28 -34.99 -30.75
N GLU A 310 -8.57 -35.03 -31.17
CA GLU A 310 -9.45 -33.85 -31.15
C GLU A 310 -9.67 -33.34 -29.70
N ALA A 311 -9.81 -34.22 -28.73
CA ALA A 311 -9.94 -33.87 -27.33
C ALA A 311 -8.66 -33.19 -26.82
N ILE A 312 -7.48 -33.72 -27.13
CA ILE A 312 -6.18 -33.14 -26.79
C ILE A 312 -6.00 -31.77 -27.47
N GLN A 313 -6.43 -31.64 -28.75
CA GLN A 313 -6.43 -30.33 -29.42
C GLN A 313 -7.31 -29.32 -28.67
N GLY A 314 -8.48 -29.72 -28.20
CA GLY A 314 -9.35 -28.83 -27.40
C GLY A 314 -8.72 -28.38 -26.09
N LEU A 315 -7.97 -29.26 -25.40
CA LEU A 315 -7.17 -28.87 -24.22
C LEU A 315 -6.06 -27.92 -24.59
N ALA A 316 -5.35 -28.16 -25.68
CA ALA A 316 -4.31 -27.24 -26.17
C ALA A 316 -4.86 -25.83 -26.47
N ASP A 317 -5.98 -25.76 -27.18
CA ASP A 317 -6.66 -24.52 -27.52
C ASP A 317 -7.11 -23.76 -26.25
N GLU A 318 -7.62 -24.47 -25.23
CA GLU A 318 -7.98 -23.88 -23.95
C GLU A 318 -6.73 -23.34 -23.21
N MET A 319 -5.63 -24.09 -23.21
CA MET A 319 -4.36 -23.67 -22.58
C MET A 319 -3.76 -22.46 -23.31
N GLU A 320 -3.82 -22.40 -24.62
CA GLU A 320 -3.35 -21.27 -25.44
C GLU A 320 -4.11 -19.98 -25.06
N GLY A 321 -5.38 -20.09 -24.71
CA GLY A 321 -6.21 -18.98 -24.23
C GLY A 321 -5.66 -18.28 -22.98
N PHE A 322 -4.74 -18.90 -22.23
CA PHE A 322 -4.04 -18.28 -21.08
C PHE A 322 -2.85 -17.40 -21.49
N GLY A 323 -2.48 -17.38 -22.79
CA GLY A 323 -1.48 -16.48 -23.33
C GLY A 323 -0.04 -16.82 -22.96
N ARG A 324 0.24 -18.08 -22.59
CA ARG A 324 1.61 -18.58 -22.37
C ARG A 324 2.10 -19.38 -23.57
N PRO A 325 3.43 -19.37 -23.86
CA PRO A 325 4.02 -20.24 -24.86
C PRO A 325 3.75 -21.71 -24.51
N MET A 326 3.25 -22.47 -25.48
CA MET A 326 2.86 -23.86 -25.25
C MET A 326 4.08 -24.78 -25.06
N ASP A 327 5.23 -24.45 -25.64
CA ASP A 327 6.50 -25.15 -25.45
C ASP A 327 7.06 -25.08 -24.01
N GLU A 328 6.56 -24.12 -23.18
CA GLU A 328 6.87 -24.05 -21.75
C GLU A 328 5.96 -24.97 -20.92
N LEU A 329 4.82 -25.40 -21.47
CA LEU A 329 3.78 -26.10 -20.72
C LEU A 329 3.85 -27.63 -20.89
N TRP A 330 4.39 -28.12 -22.01
CA TRP A 330 4.49 -29.56 -22.29
C TRP A 330 5.82 -29.95 -22.92
N LEU A 331 6.06 -31.28 -23.01
CA LEU A 331 7.23 -31.80 -23.71
C LEU A 331 7.02 -31.72 -25.22
N ASP A 332 8.11 -31.49 -25.98
CA ASP A 332 8.08 -31.42 -27.45
C ASP A 332 7.38 -32.61 -28.10
N ARG A 333 7.50 -33.84 -27.53
CA ARG A 333 6.83 -35.04 -28.00
C ARG A 333 5.30 -35.01 -27.85
N HIS A 334 4.78 -34.14 -26.97
CA HIS A 334 3.33 -33.96 -26.75
C HIS A 334 2.70 -32.99 -27.75
N ALA A 335 3.50 -32.33 -28.59
CA ALA A 335 2.98 -31.37 -29.55
C ALA A 335 1.93 -32.00 -30.45
N VAL A 336 0.75 -31.40 -30.55
CA VAL A 336 -0.40 -31.95 -31.31
C VAL A 336 -0.03 -32.28 -32.74
N ASP A 337 0.77 -31.46 -33.41
CA ASP A 337 1.20 -31.70 -34.78
C ASP A 337 2.04 -32.96 -34.91
N LYS A 338 2.88 -33.28 -33.91
CA LYS A 338 3.67 -34.52 -33.91
C LYS A 338 2.82 -35.74 -33.61
N LEU A 339 1.88 -35.64 -32.69
CA LEU A 339 0.89 -36.69 -32.41
C LEU A 339 0.05 -37.00 -33.67
N ARG A 340 -0.39 -35.94 -34.35
CA ARG A 340 -1.14 -36.07 -35.62
C ARG A 340 -0.31 -36.70 -36.72
N ALA A 341 0.94 -36.29 -36.90
CA ALA A 341 1.84 -36.85 -37.88
C ALA A 341 2.09 -38.34 -37.60
N ALA A 342 2.26 -38.74 -36.34
CA ALA A 342 2.42 -40.16 -35.96
C ALA A 342 1.18 -40.97 -36.20
N HIS A 343 -0.01 -40.48 -35.87
CA HIS A 343 -1.28 -41.12 -36.16
C HIS A 343 -1.51 -41.29 -37.67
N ASP A 344 -1.26 -40.26 -38.49
CA ASP A 344 -1.42 -40.30 -39.93
C ASP A 344 -0.46 -41.31 -40.59
N ALA A 345 0.79 -41.39 -40.10
CA ALA A 345 1.74 -42.39 -40.52
C ALA A 345 1.22 -43.82 -40.24
N ASN A 346 0.67 -44.04 -39.03
CA ASN A 346 0.03 -45.30 -38.66
C ASN A 346 -1.14 -45.67 -39.60
N ARG A 347 -2.00 -44.70 -39.87
CA ARG A 347 -3.13 -44.93 -40.78
C ARG A 347 -2.70 -45.34 -42.16
N LEU A 348 -1.75 -44.61 -42.74
CA LEU A 348 -1.20 -44.91 -44.08
C LEU A 348 -0.51 -46.27 -44.13
N ALA A 349 0.27 -46.61 -43.10
CA ALA A 349 0.93 -47.90 -43.01
C ALA A 349 -0.07 -49.04 -42.86
N ALA A 350 -1.11 -48.90 -42.06
CA ALA A 350 -2.18 -49.88 -41.87
C ALA A 350 -2.99 -50.09 -43.18
N GLU A 351 -3.36 -49.01 -43.86
CA GLU A 351 -4.09 -49.08 -45.14
C GLU A 351 -3.24 -49.80 -46.19
N ALA A 352 -1.95 -49.50 -46.31
CA ALA A 352 -1.03 -50.16 -47.21
C ALA A 352 -0.91 -51.67 -46.86
N ARG A 353 -0.77 -51.97 -45.55
CA ARG A 353 -0.68 -53.36 -45.06
C ARG A 353 -1.93 -54.18 -45.39
N ALA A 354 -3.11 -53.57 -45.17
CA ALA A 354 -4.38 -54.21 -45.49
C ALA A 354 -4.52 -54.49 -47.00
N ALA A 355 -4.12 -53.55 -47.84
CA ALA A 355 -4.17 -53.73 -49.30
C ALA A 355 -3.29 -54.90 -49.77
N GLU A 356 -2.08 -54.98 -49.20
CA GLU A 356 -1.17 -56.08 -49.54
C GLU A 356 -1.63 -57.43 -49.02
N LEU A 357 -2.19 -57.50 -47.82
CA LEU A 357 -2.83 -58.67 -47.26
C LEU A 357 -4.02 -59.17 -48.14
N ALA A 358 -4.81 -58.24 -48.67
CA ALA A 358 -5.93 -58.56 -49.53
C ALA A 358 -5.44 -59.19 -50.88
N GLU A 359 -4.34 -58.63 -51.44
CA GLU A 359 -3.75 -59.14 -52.63
C GLU A 359 -3.11 -60.53 -52.42
N LEU A 360 -2.40 -60.69 -51.28
CA LEU A 360 -1.88 -62.03 -50.86
C LEU A 360 -2.96 -63.05 -50.69
N LEU A 361 -4.05 -62.72 -50.04
CA LEU A 361 -5.20 -63.63 -49.86
C LEU A 361 -5.83 -64.00 -51.22
N LYS A 362 -5.92 -63.04 -52.14
CA LYS A 362 -6.43 -63.32 -53.49
C LYS A 362 -5.50 -64.31 -54.25
N VAL A 363 -4.20 -64.01 -54.25
CA VAL A 363 -3.24 -64.91 -54.93
C VAL A 363 -3.26 -66.30 -54.29
N GLN A 364 -3.32 -66.34 -52.93
CA GLN A 364 -3.39 -67.65 -52.28
C GLN A 364 -4.67 -68.44 -52.58
N ARG A 365 -5.81 -67.78 -52.71
CA ARG A 365 -7.06 -68.39 -53.15
C ARG A 365 -6.98 -68.88 -54.58
N ASP A 366 -6.45 -68.04 -55.50
CA ASP A 366 -6.25 -68.38 -56.89
C ASP A 366 -5.32 -69.59 -57.02
N GLU A 367 -4.24 -69.66 -56.20
CA GLU A 367 -3.37 -70.80 -56.19
C GLU A 367 -4.02 -72.05 -55.64
N VAL A 368 -4.84 -71.95 -54.61
CA VAL A 368 -5.65 -73.12 -54.11
C VAL A 368 -6.61 -73.59 -55.16
N GLU A 369 -7.31 -72.71 -55.86
CA GLU A 369 -8.19 -73.06 -56.97
C GLU A 369 -7.40 -73.72 -58.12
N ARG A 370 -6.23 -73.19 -58.46
CA ARG A 370 -5.33 -73.75 -59.46
C ARG A 370 -4.82 -75.14 -59.10
N ILE A 371 -4.47 -75.34 -57.82
CA ILE A 371 -4.04 -76.66 -57.33
C ILE A 371 -5.19 -77.67 -57.28
N GLN A 372 -6.35 -77.20 -56.81
CA GLN A 372 -7.57 -78.07 -56.89
C GLN A 372 -7.90 -78.47 -58.32
N ALA A 373 -7.72 -77.55 -59.26
CA ALA A 373 -7.93 -77.85 -60.69
C ALA A 373 -6.87 -78.80 -61.30
N LYS A 374 -5.61 -78.71 -60.79
CA LYS A 374 -4.49 -79.58 -61.33
C LYS A 374 -4.19 -80.82 -60.50
N GLY A 375 -4.85 -81.03 -59.41
CA GLY A 375 -4.62 -82.12 -58.48
C GLY A 375 -3.57 -81.85 -57.39
N ILE A 376 -3.60 -82.66 -56.33
CA ILE A 376 -2.82 -82.46 -55.09
C ILE A 376 -1.28 -82.39 -55.35
N ASP A 377 -0.79 -83.13 -56.36
CA ASP A 377 0.68 -83.15 -56.64
C ASP A 377 1.18 -81.84 -57.25
N ALA A 378 0.38 -81.11 -58.02
CA ALA A 378 0.71 -79.77 -58.48
C ALA A 378 0.65 -78.76 -57.35
N TYR A 379 -0.20 -78.92 -56.35
CA TYR A 379 -0.34 -78.10 -55.21
C TYR A 379 0.95 -78.06 -54.35
N LYS A 380 1.47 -79.24 -54.01
CA LYS A 380 2.69 -79.31 -53.16
C LYS A 380 3.90 -78.64 -53.76
N SER A 381 4.03 -78.63 -55.10
CA SER A 381 5.12 -78.00 -55.81
C SER A 381 5.11 -76.48 -55.71
N ASN A 382 3.95 -75.87 -55.63
CA ASN A 382 3.82 -74.39 -55.72
C ASN A 382 3.63 -73.68 -54.36
N VAL A 383 3.43 -74.45 -53.25
CA VAL A 383 3.27 -73.87 -51.91
C VAL A 383 4.50 -73.12 -51.45
N GLY A 384 5.70 -73.59 -51.81
CA GLY A 384 6.93 -72.94 -51.47
C GLY A 384 7.05 -71.51 -52.11
N ASP A 385 6.80 -71.49 -53.43
CA ASP A 385 6.90 -70.22 -54.21
C ASP A 385 5.88 -69.17 -53.74
N PHE A 386 4.68 -69.66 -53.30
CA PHE A 386 3.66 -68.75 -52.77
C PHE A 386 4.01 -68.20 -51.41
N HIS A 387 4.54 -69.01 -50.48
CA HIS A 387 5.00 -68.54 -49.20
C HIS A 387 6.14 -67.49 -49.33
N GLU A 388 7.12 -67.78 -50.18
CA GLU A 388 8.22 -66.81 -50.46
C GLU A 388 7.69 -65.49 -51.02
N TRP A 389 6.64 -65.55 -51.91
CA TRP A 389 6.03 -64.35 -52.46
C TRP A 389 5.28 -63.53 -51.36
N VAL A 390 4.54 -64.21 -50.45
CA VAL A 390 3.88 -63.58 -49.33
C VAL A 390 4.88 -62.88 -48.43
N ASP A 391 5.95 -63.60 -48.04
CA ASP A 391 6.98 -63.09 -47.19
C ASP A 391 7.68 -61.84 -47.82
N ALA A 392 8.05 -61.90 -49.05
CA ALA A 392 8.68 -60.80 -49.80
C ALA A 392 7.75 -59.58 -49.94
N SER A 393 6.44 -59.83 -50.09
CA SER A 393 5.44 -58.76 -50.15
C SER A 393 5.23 -58.07 -48.79
N LEU A 394 5.29 -58.81 -47.74
CA LEU A 394 5.13 -58.31 -46.36
C LEU A 394 6.35 -57.57 -45.83
N GLU A 395 7.56 -57.97 -46.29
CA GLU A 395 8.78 -57.19 -45.99
C GLU A 395 8.68 -55.73 -46.49
N LYS A 396 8.00 -55.51 -47.61
CA LYS A 396 7.76 -54.17 -48.12
C LYS A 396 6.88 -53.31 -47.19
N PHE A 397 6.01 -53.93 -46.39
CA PHE A 397 5.14 -53.24 -45.42
C PHE A 397 5.86 -52.97 -44.12
N SER A 398 6.94 -53.67 -43.76
CA SER A 398 7.66 -53.53 -42.49
C SER A 398 8.78 -52.50 -42.56
N SER A 399 9.13 -51.98 -43.76
CA SER A 399 10.33 -51.18 -43.96
C SER A 399 10.35 -49.86 -43.27
N ASP A 400 9.22 -49.25 -43.02
CA ASP A 400 9.13 -47.98 -42.33
C ASP A 400 8.44 -48.19 -40.99
N SER A 401 9.22 -48.68 -40.03
CA SER A 401 8.72 -48.90 -38.68
C SER A 401 8.08 -47.64 -38.13
N LEU A 402 6.80 -47.76 -37.86
CA LEU A 402 6.04 -46.69 -37.18
C LEU A 402 6.62 -46.35 -35.82
N ALA A 403 7.24 -47.37 -35.18
CA ALA A 403 7.98 -47.15 -33.92
C ALA A 403 9.16 -46.18 -34.12
N ASP A 404 9.80 -46.16 -35.27
CA ASP A 404 10.90 -45.22 -35.55
C ASP A 404 10.39 -43.81 -35.87
N VAL A 405 9.23 -43.66 -36.48
CA VAL A 405 8.53 -42.36 -36.67
C VAL A 405 8.09 -41.78 -35.33
N ILE A 406 7.53 -42.61 -34.44
CA ILE A 406 7.09 -42.18 -33.09
C ILE A 406 8.28 -41.86 -32.19
N LYS A 407 9.41 -42.55 -32.29
CA LYS A 407 10.64 -42.21 -31.54
C LYS A 407 11.32 -40.93 -32.02
N ALA A 408 11.13 -40.56 -33.29
CA ALA A 408 11.66 -39.33 -33.88
C ALA A 408 10.75 -38.12 -33.61
N ALA A 409 9.50 -38.34 -33.23
CA ALA A 409 8.52 -37.34 -32.79
C ALA A 409 8.61 -37.06 -31.31
#